data_5a54b4c9d63b1b4594917ae6c6af168e
#
_entry.id   5a54b4c9d63b1b4594917ae6c6af168e
#
_cell.length_a   1.000
_cell.length_b   1.000
_cell.length_c   1.000
_cell.angle_alpha   90.00
_cell.angle_beta   90.00
_cell.angle_gamma   90.00
#
_symmetry.space_group_name_H-M   'P 1'
#
loop_
_entity.id
_entity.type
_entity.pdbx_description
1 polymer ?
#
loop_
_entity_poly.entity_id
_entity_poly.type
_entity_poly.pdbx_seq_one_letter_code
_entity_poly.pdbx_strand_id
1 'polypeptide(L)'
;MSNSEHPRLGAVFQKRVKQWFEENTKKEFIIEKKLPIGNPPKDHKFDIVAADDTIAIECKRYTWTETWNVPSAKMGTTNEAVFYLSFLPDTYEKYVVMLKTVNKKRNETLAEYYYKTNRHLLGNVKVMEYDPELDMMRLIG
;
A
#
# COMPACT_ATOMS: atom_id res chain seq x y z
N MET A 1 -10.42 -10.83 -11.96
CA MET A 1 -9.67 -9.67 -12.43
C MET A 1 -8.20 -10.01 -12.52
N SER A 2 -7.56 -9.62 -13.59
CA SER A 2 -6.14 -9.85 -13.82
C SER A 2 -5.27 -8.90 -12.99
N ASN A 3 -4.03 -9.33 -12.67
CA ASN A 3 -3.04 -8.45 -12.03
C ASN A 3 -2.35 -7.53 -13.04
N SER A 4 -2.68 -7.65 -14.32
CA SER A 4 -2.28 -6.68 -15.36
C SER A 4 -3.01 -5.39 -15.05
N GLU A 5 -2.37 -4.52 -14.32
CA GLU A 5 -3.03 -3.34 -13.80
C GLU A 5 -3.51 -2.42 -14.89
N HIS A 6 -4.79 -2.08 -14.87
CA HIS A 6 -5.32 -1.02 -15.69
C HIS A 6 -5.02 0.31 -14.99
N PRO A 7 -4.26 1.25 -15.60
CA PRO A 7 -3.85 2.47 -14.92
C PRO A 7 -5.00 3.27 -14.30
N ARG A 8 -6.15 3.26 -14.96
CA ARG A 8 -7.35 3.94 -14.47
C ARG A 8 -7.84 3.37 -13.14
N LEU A 9 -7.81 2.04 -12.99
CA LEU A 9 -8.24 1.38 -11.75
C LEU A 9 -7.28 1.69 -10.61
N GLY A 10 -5.99 1.73 -10.91
CA GLY A 10 -4.97 2.10 -9.92
C GLY A 10 -5.16 3.53 -9.43
N ALA A 11 -5.44 4.47 -10.36
CA ALA A 11 -5.68 5.86 -10.00
C ALA A 11 -6.95 6.03 -9.16
N VAL A 12 -8.00 5.29 -9.47
CA VAL A 12 -9.25 5.32 -8.69
C VAL A 12 -9.00 4.77 -7.28
N PHE A 13 -8.27 3.67 -7.16
CA PHE A 13 -7.92 3.09 -5.87
C PHE A 13 -7.13 4.08 -5.02
N GLN A 14 -6.11 4.69 -5.59
CA GLN A 14 -5.27 5.68 -4.92
C GLN A 14 -6.11 6.86 -4.39
N LYS A 15 -7.04 7.37 -5.20
CA LYS A 15 -7.94 8.44 -4.78
C LYS A 15 -8.83 8.05 -3.61
N ARG A 16 -9.37 6.83 -3.66
CA ARG A 16 -10.24 6.33 -2.59
C ARG A 16 -9.47 6.18 -1.28
N VAL A 17 -8.25 5.66 -1.34
CA VAL A 17 -7.37 5.53 -0.18
C VAL A 17 -7.03 6.91 0.38
N LYS A 18 -6.67 7.86 -0.49
CA LYS A 18 -6.38 9.23 -0.08
C LYS A 18 -7.57 9.85 0.67
N GLN A 19 -8.77 9.72 0.12
CA GLN A 19 -9.98 10.25 0.73
C GLN A 19 -10.24 9.65 2.11
N TRP A 20 -10.04 8.34 2.24
CA TRP A 20 -10.20 7.68 3.52
C TRP A 20 -9.26 8.27 4.58
N PHE A 21 -7.99 8.45 4.22
CA PHE A 21 -7.01 9.03 5.14
C PHE A 21 -7.34 10.49 5.49
N GLU A 22 -7.80 11.26 4.52
CA GLU A 22 -8.20 12.65 4.78
C GLU A 22 -9.37 12.73 5.77
N GLU A 23 -10.35 11.86 5.60
CA GLU A 23 -11.51 11.83 6.48
C GLU A 23 -11.17 11.36 7.88
N ASN A 24 -10.25 10.41 8.00
CA ASN A 24 -9.93 9.78 9.29
C ASN A 24 -8.81 10.45 10.05
N THR A 25 -7.96 11.25 9.41
CA THR A 25 -6.87 11.97 10.06
C THR A 25 -7.11 13.46 10.17
N LYS A 26 -8.06 13.99 9.39
CA LYS A 26 -8.32 15.44 9.26
C LYS A 26 -7.10 16.21 8.76
N LYS A 27 -6.25 15.55 7.98
CA LYS A 27 -5.07 16.14 7.34
C LYS A 27 -5.28 16.23 5.84
N GLU A 28 -4.55 17.13 5.19
CA GLU A 28 -4.48 17.18 3.74
C GLU A 28 -3.41 16.21 3.25
N PHE A 29 -3.66 15.56 2.11
CA PHE A 29 -2.71 14.64 1.50
C PHE A 29 -2.46 15.04 0.04
N ILE A 30 -1.24 14.74 -0.42
CA ILE A 30 -0.78 15.05 -1.77
C ILE A 30 -0.51 13.73 -2.48
N ILE A 31 -1.05 13.59 -3.69
CA ILE A 31 -0.83 12.42 -4.54
C ILE A 31 0.51 12.57 -5.25
N GLU A 32 1.25 11.48 -5.35
CA GLU A 32 2.50 11.39 -6.11
C GLU A 32 3.53 12.46 -5.73
N LYS A 33 3.72 12.62 -4.43
CA LYS A 33 4.70 13.56 -3.91
C LYS A 33 6.10 12.95 -3.93
N LYS A 34 7.06 13.71 -4.45
CA LYS A 34 8.47 13.30 -4.45
C LYS A 34 9.12 13.69 -3.14
N LEU A 35 9.82 12.72 -2.54
CA LEU A 35 10.59 12.94 -1.31
C LEU A 35 12.00 12.37 -1.53
N PRO A 36 13.04 13.08 -1.07
CA PRO A 36 14.41 12.57 -1.22
C PRO A 36 14.66 11.41 -0.25
N ILE A 37 15.27 10.35 -0.76
CA ILE A 37 15.64 9.18 0.04
C ILE A 37 17.04 8.71 -0.33
N GLY A 38 17.69 8.01 0.59
CA GLY A 38 18.97 7.36 0.35
C GLY A 38 20.16 8.30 0.45
N ASN A 39 21.34 7.73 0.19
CA ASN A 39 22.61 8.45 0.25
C ASN A 39 23.51 8.00 -0.93
N PRO A 40 23.79 8.88 -1.93
CA PRO A 40 23.32 10.28 -2.01
C PRO A 40 21.82 10.34 -2.22
N PRO A 41 21.18 11.43 -1.81
CA PRO A 41 19.72 11.51 -1.88
C PRO A 41 19.22 11.56 -3.33
N LYS A 42 18.13 10.83 -3.57
CA LYS A 42 17.44 10.81 -4.85
C LYS A 42 15.94 10.83 -4.58
N ASP A 43 15.22 11.63 -5.35
CA ASP A 43 13.77 11.73 -5.19
C ASP A 43 13.07 10.44 -5.60
N HIS A 44 12.19 9.97 -4.74
CA HIS A 44 11.26 8.89 -5.02
C HIS A 44 9.84 9.42 -4.91
N LYS A 45 8.99 9.04 -5.85
CA LYS A 45 7.59 9.49 -5.89
C LYS A 45 6.74 8.51 -5.10
N PHE A 46 6.28 8.95 -3.92
CA PHE A 46 5.37 8.17 -3.08
C PHE A 46 3.92 8.42 -3.51
N ASP A 47 3.09 7.39 -3.44
CA ASP A 47 1.72 7.48 -3.95
C ASP A 47 0.89 8.55 -3.24
N ILE A 48 0.95 8.60 -1.91
CA ILE A 48 0.20 9.56 -1.12
C ILE A 48 1.05 9.98 0.08
N VAL A 49 1.16 11.28 0.31
CA VAL A 49 1.92 11.82 1.44
C VAL A 49 1.12 12.93 2.10
N ALA A 50 1.04 12.94 3.43
CA ALA A 50 0.42 14.03 4.16
C ALA A 50 1.16 15.33 3.89
N ALA A 51 0.43 16.43 3.72
CA ALA A 51 1.03 17.72 3.42
C ALA A 51 2.01 18.19 4.49
N ASP A 52 1.81 17.75 5.74
CA ASP A 52 2.70 18.07 6.87
C ASP A 52 3.86 17.10 7.03
N ASP A 53 4.07 16.20 6.06
CA ASP A 53 5.17 15.21 6.06
C ASP A 53 5.18 14.29 7.29
N THR A 54 4.00 13.86 7.73
CA THR A 54 3.88 12.93 8.87
C THR A 54 3.41 11.54 8.50
N ILE A 55 2.89 11.35 7.29
CA ILE A 55 2.34 10.07 6.84
C ILE A 55 2.73 9.85 5.38
N ALA A 56 3.26 8.67 5.07
CA ALA A 56 3.56 8.28 3.69
C ALA A 56 2.91 6.93 3.39
N ILE A 57 2.29 6.81 2.24
CA ILE A 57 1.46 5.67 1.86
C ILE A 57 1.83 5.21 0.45
N GLU A 58 2.00 3.91 0.30
CA GLU A 58 2.11 3.25 -1.00
C GLU A 58 0.88 2.37 -1.21
N CYS A 59 0.27 2.46 -2.38
CA CYS A 59 -0.95 1.73 -2.71
C CYS A 59 -0.65 0.60 -3.66
N LYS A 60 -1.15 -0.60 -3.35
CA LYS A 60 -0.93 -1.81 -4.15
C LYS A 60 -2.27 -2.49 -4.43
N ARG A 61 -2.80 -2.26 -5.63
CA ARG A 61 -4.08 -2.80 -6.06
C ARG A 61 -3.86 -4.13 -6.78
N TYR A 62 -3.39 -5.14 -6.06
CA TYR A 62 -3.17 -6.48 -6.62
C TYR A 62 -4.23 -7.45 -6.16
N THR A 63 -4.48 -8.47 -6.99
CA THR A 63 -5.43 -9.54 -6.69
C THR A 63 -4.71 -10.88 -6.76
N TRP A 64 -5.31 -11.92 -6.21
CA TRP A 64 -4.88 -13.29 -6.47
C TRP A 64 -4.93 -13.52 -7.98
N THR A 65 -4.13 -14.46 -8.48
CA THR A 65 -4.20 -14.82 -9.91
C THR A 65 -5.55 -15.46 -10.22
N GLU A 66 -5.87 -15.57 -11.50
CA GLU A 66 -7.13 -16.18 -11.93
C GLU A 66 -7.27 -17.64 -11.47
N THR A 67 -6.15 -18.32 -11.26
CA THR A 67 -6.13 -19.69 -10.75
C THR A 67 -5.96 -19.75 -9.23
N TRP A 68 -6.13 -18.64 -8.55
CA TRP A 68 -6.03 -18.51 -7.10
C TRP A 68 -4.64 -18.76 -6.53
N ASN A 69 -3.60 -18.57 -7.35
CA ASN A 69 -2.22 -18.62 -6.91
C ASN A 69 -1.75 -17.25 -6.44
N VAL A 70 -0.65 -17.27 -5.66
CA VAL A 70 -0.01 -16.03 -5.22
C VAL A 70 0.58 -15.30 -6.43
N PRO A 71 0.29 -13.99 -6.61
CA PRO A 71 0.95 -13.20 -7.66
C PRO A 71 2.36 -12.83 -7.22
N SER A 72 3.29 -13.77 -7.32
CA SER A 72 4.64 -13.66 -6.72
C SER A 72 5.41 -12.41 -7.14
N ALA A 73 5.35 -12.04 -8.44
CA ALA A 73 6.04 -10.84 -8.91
C ALA A 73 5.46 -9.57 -8.25
N LYS A 74 4.14 -9.54 -8.03
CA LYS A 74 3.47 -8.41 -7.39
C LYS A 74 3.81 -8.32 -5.89
N MET A 75 4.04 -9.46 -5.25
CA MET A 75 4.51 -9.48 -3.87
C MET A 75 5.92 -8.87 -3.77
N GLY A 76 6.77 -9.13 -4.76
CA GLY A 76 8.08 -8.51 -4.86
C GLY A 76 8.00 -6.99 -4.99
N THR A 77 7.08 -6.47 -5.81
CA THR A 77 6.90 -5.02 -5.95
C THR A 77 6.33 -4.40 -4.67
N THR A 78 5.56 -5.17 -3.89
CA THR A 78 5.10 -4.70 -2.59
C THR A 78 6.27 -4.58 -1.61
N ASN A 79 7.18 -5.56 -1.62
CA ASN A 79 8.40 -5.48 -0.81
C ASN A 79 9.28 -4.30 -1.22
N GLU A 80 9.32 -3.99 -2.52
CA GLU A 80 10.05 -2.81 -3.00
C GLU A 80 9.46 -1.52 -2.43
N ALA A 81 8.14 -1.41 -2.38
CA ALA A 81 7.47 -0.26 -1.77
C ALA A 81 7.84 -0.12 -0.29
N VAL A 82 7.85 -1.23 0.44
CA VAL A 82 8.28 -1.25 1.85
C VAL A 82 9.72 -0.77 1.97
N PHE A 83 10.59 -1.22 1.08
CA PHE A 83 11.99 -0.81 1.06
C PHE A 83 12.13 0.70 0.90
N TYR A 84 11.43 1.30 -0.07
CA TYR A 84 11.45 2.75 -0.25
C TYR A 84 10.93 3.50 0.98
N LEU A 85 9.83 3.04 1.56
CA LEU A 85 9.29 3.67 2.77
C LEU A 85 10.27 3.61 3.94
N SER A 86 11.07 2.55 4.01
CA SER A 86 12.04 2.37 5.10
C SER A 86 13.10 3.46 5.14
N PHE A 87 13.34 4.17 4.02
CA PHE A 87 14.29 5.27 3.98
C PHE A 87 13.76 6.57 4.56
N LEU A 88 12.46 6.68 4.76
CA LEU A 88 11.90 7.88 5.38
C LEU A 88 12.18 7.89 6.88
N PRO A 89 12.34 9.09 7.49
CA PRO A 89 12.54 9.18 8.94
C PRO A 89 11.45 8.51 9.75
N ASP A 90 11.78 8.11 10.98
CA ASP A 90 10.82 7.48 11.89
C ASP A 90 9.69 8.43 12.34
N THR A 91 9.83 9.72 12.04
CA THR A 91 8.76 10.70 12.27
C THR A 91 7.57 10.49 11.35
N TYR A 92 7.75 9.74 10.25
CA TYR A 92 6.64 9.38 9.37
C TYR A 92 5.94 8.13 9.89
N GLU A 93 4.60 8.13 9.86
CA GLU A 93 3.82 6.88 9.87
C GLU A 93 3.83 6.34 8.43
N LYS A 94 4.11 5.06 8.29
CA LYS A 94 4.35 4.45 6.98
C LYS A 94 3.36 3.32 6.75
N TYR A 95 2.68 3.37 5.61
CA TYR A 95 1.63 2.39 5.29
C TYR A 95 1.79 1.85 3.87
N VAL A 96 1.59 0.55 3.73
CA VAL A 96 1.27 -0.05 2.45
C VAL A 96 -0.21 -0.44 2.53
N VAL A 97 -1.01 0.10 1.61
CA VAL A 97 -2.44 -0.19 1.55
C VAL A 97 -2.70 -1.11 0.37
N MET A 98 -3.23 -2.28 0.65
CA MET A 98 -3.54 -3.29 -0.35
C MET A 98 -5.05 -3.39 -0.56
N LEU A 99 -5.44 -3.74 -1.78
CA LEU A 99 -6.85 -4.02 -2.09
C LEU A 99 -7.28 -5.29 -1.38
N LYS A 100 -8.46 -5.28 -0.77
CA LYS A 100 -9.04 -6.50 -0.21
C LYS A 100 -9.44 -7.44 -1.35
N THR A 101 -8.87 -8.64 -1.35
CA THR A 101 -9.21 -9.70 -2.28
C THR A 101 -9.09 -11.04 -1.56
N VAL A 102 -10.19 -11.78 -1.52
CA VAL A 102 -10.30 -13.01 -0.75
C VAL A 102 -9.99 -14.21 -1.64
N ASN A 103 -9.12 -15.08 -1.15
CA ASN A 103 -8.90 -16.38 -1.75
C ASN A 103 -9.79 -17.38 -1.04
N LYS A 104 -10.83 -17.85 -1.71
CA LYS A 104 -11.82 -18.75 -1.12
C LYS A 104 -11.24 -20.12 -0.76
N LYS A 105 -10.23 -20.56 -1.52
CA LYS A 105 -9.57 -21.85 -1.25
C LYS A 105 -8.73 -21.82 0.00
N ARG A 106 -8.10 -20.64 0.28
CA ARG A 106 -7.23 -20.46 1.44
C ARG A 106 -7.95 -19.83 2.63
N ASN A 107 -9.14 -19.27 2.39
CA ASN A 107 -9.88 -18.52 3.38
C ASN A 107 -9.04 -17.37 3.97
N GLU A 108 -8.33 -16.66 3.11
CA GLU A 108 -7.52 -15.51 3.51
C GLU A 108 -7.49 -14.45 2.42
N THR A 109 -7.21 -13.22 2.79
CA THR A 109 -7.01 -12.14 1.84
C THR A 109 -5.54 -12.08 1.41
N LEU A 110 -5.29 -11.41 0.29
CA LEU A 110 -3.91 -11.24 -0.20
C LEU A 110 -3.08 -10.41 0.79
N ALA A 111 -3.68 -9.40 1.43
CA ALA A 111 -3.00 -8.61 2.44
C ALA A 111 -2.62 -9.45 3.66
N GLU A 112 -3.52 -10.33 4.11
CA GLU A 112 -3.21 -11.27 5.19
C GLU A 112 -2.07 -12.19 4.82
N TYR A 113 -2.10 -12.74 3.62
CA TYR A 113 -1.02 -13.60 3.12
C TYR A 113 0.31 -12.84 3.05
N TYR A 114 0.28 -11.65 2.48
CA TYR A 114 1.49 -10.82 2.35
C TYR A 114 2.09 -10.53 3.73
N TYR A 115 1.28 -10.11 4.66
CA TYR A 115 1.74 -9.80 6.02
C TYR A 115 2.35 -11.04 6.68
N LYS A 116 1.66 -12.16 6.62
CA LYS A 116 2.11 -13.41 7.23
C LYS A 116 3.48 -13.84 6.71
N THR A 117 3.70 -13.70 5.41
CA THR A 117 4.93 -14.21 4.76
C THR A 117 6.08 -13.21 4.74
N ASN A 118 5.80 -11.91 4.93
CA ASN A 118 6.81 -10.86 4.79
C ASN A 118 6.95 -9.98 6.03
N ARG A 119 6.30 -10.29 7.12
CA ARG A 119 6.30 -9.44 8.32
C ARG A 119 7.70 -9.14 8.85
N HIS A 120 8.64 -10.04 8.66
CA HIS A 120 10.03 -9.86 9.10
C HIS A 120 10.79 -8.78 8.31
N LEU A 121 10.22 -8.32 7.19
CA LEU A 121 10.82 -7.30 6.32
C LEU A 121 10.24 -5.91 6.56
N LEU A 122 9.14 -5.81 7.30
CA LEU A 122 8.33 -4.58 7.34
C LEU A 122 8.92 -3.46 8.20
N GLY A 123 9.70 -3.80 9.22
CA GLY A 123 10.16 -2.79 10.17
C GLY A 123 8.97 -2.09 10.81
N ASN A 124 8.92 -0.77 10.70
CA ASN A 124 7.81 0.03 11.21
C ASN A 124 6.74 0.35 10.16
N VAL A 125 6.82 -0.27 8.98
CA VAL A 125 5.79 -0.12 7.94
C VAL A 125 4.59 -0.98 8.30
N LYS A 126 3.41 -0.39 8.27
CA LYS A 126 2.15 -1.09 8.55
C LYS A 126 1.45 -1.49 7.27
N VAL A 127 0.80 -2.64 7.29
CA VAL A 127 0.01 -3.14 6.17
C VAL A 127 -1.47 -2.92 6.49
N MET A 128 -2.16 -2.25 5.58
CA MET A 128 -3.60 -2.04 5.68
C MET A 128 -4.28 -2.62 4.46
N GLU A 129 -5.55 -2.94 4.61
CA GLU A 129 -6.36 -3.53 3.56
C GLU A 129 -7.59 -2.65 3.36
N TYR A 130 -7.84 -2.23 2.13
CA TYR A 130 -8.98 -1.39 1.82
C TYR A 130 -10.00 -2.16 0.99
N ASP A 131 -11.26 -2.11 1.46
CA ASP A 131 -12.41 -2.68 0.76
C ASP A 131 -13.19 -1.53 0.12
N PRO A 132 -13.09 -1.33 -1.21
CA PRO A 132 -13.78 -0.22 -1.87
C PRO A 132 -15.30 -0.39 -1.91
N GLU A 133 -15.82 -1.62 -1.81
CA GLU A 133 -17.26 -1.85 -1.81
C GLU A 133 -17.92 -1.32 -0.55
N LEU A 134 -17.26 -1.50 0.59
CA LEU A 134 -17.79 -1.09 1.89
C LEU A 134 -17.14 0.20 2.40
N ASP A 135 -16.16 0.75 1.67
CA ASP A 135 -15.36 1.89 2.10
C ASP A 135 -14.77 1.65 3.50
N MET A 136 -14.21 0.46 3.70
CA MET A 136 -13.64 0.05 4.99
C MET A 136 -12.16 -0.22 4.89
N MET A 137 -11.41 0.34 5.84
CA MET A 137 -9.98 0.12 5.97
C MET A 137 -9.73 -0.75 7.19
N ARG A 138 -8.85 -1.74 7.05
CA ARG A 138 -8.50 -2.65 8.14
C ARG A 138 -7.00 -2.71 8.31
N LEU A 139 -6.53 -2.55 9.54
CA LEU A 139 -5.11 -2.75 9.85
C LEU A 139 -4.84 -4.25 9.90
N ILE A 140 -3.89 -4.71 9.10
CA ILE A 140 -3.46 -6.10 9.11
C ILE A 140 -2.31 -6.29 10.11
N GLY A 141 -1.41 -5.33 10.15
CA GLY A 141 -0.31 -5.39 11.11
C GLY A 141 0.86 -4.47 10.81
#